data_976750e4dd5b5c2033e278388abcc5e9
#
_entry.id   976750e4dd5b5c2033e278388abcc5e9
#
_cell.length_a   1.000
_cell.length_b   1.000
_cell.length_c   1.000
_cell.angle_alpha   90.00
_cell.angle_beta   90.00
_cell.angle_gamma   90.00
#
_symmetry.space_group_name_H-M   'P 1'
#
loop_
_entity.id
_entity.type
_entity.pdbx_description
1 polymer ?
#
loop_
_entity_poly.entity_id
_entity_poly.type
_entity_poly.pdbx_seq_one_letter_code
_entity_poly.pdbx_strand_id
1 'polypeptide(L)'
;MQKNDLVTVAIEDIGVGGEGIGKVDGYTLFIKDAIIGDVVEAKIVKAKKNYGYARLMNIVTPSENRVEKPACPMARRCGGCQIQEMKYGAQLAFKEGKVRGNLERIGEVPTELLDKVMQPIVGMEEPFHYRNKAQFPIGTDKEGHIITGFYAGRTHSIIPNTDCALGVAVNQKILEIILHFMENNHISAYDEEKHKGLVRHVLIRYGFKTDELMVCLVINGEKLPHAEKLVDKLCKISGMTSITISVNKAKTNVIMGNEIKLLWGQTYITDYIGNVKYQISPLSFYQV
;
A
#
# COMPACT_ATOMS: atom_id res chain seq x y z
N MET A 1 9.41 -30.44 13.57
CA MET A 1 9.67 -29.03 13.31
C MET A 1 9.42 -28.21 14.57
N GLN A 2 10.41 -27.44 15.01
CA GLN A 2 10.34 -26.62 16.23
C GLN A 2 10.68 -25.16 15.94
N LYS A 3 10.32 -24.26 16.85
CA LYS A 3 10.71 -22.86 16.73
C LYS A 3 12.23 -22.72 16.75
N ASN A 4 12.76 -21.88 15.86
CA ASN A 4 14.16 -21.60 15.58
C ASN A 4 14.90 -22.63 14.72
N ASP A 5 14.26 -23.73 14.30
CA ASP A 5 14.87 -24.63 13.31
C ASP A 5 15.15 -23.86 12.01
N LEU A 6 16.30 -24.16 11.40
CA LEU A 6 16.66 -23.71 10.05
C LEU A 6 16.36 -24.84 9.09
N VAL A 7 15.67 -24.56 8.01
CA VAL A 7 15.27 -25.52 6.99
C VAL A 7 15.46 -24.97 5.60
N THR A 8 15.83 -25.83 4.66
CA THR A 8 15.82 -25.51 3.23
C THR A 8 14.53 -26.03 2.63
N VAL A 9 13.81 -25.18 1.88
CA VAL A 9 12.51 -25.51 1.32
C VAL A 9 12.33 -24.92 -0.07
N ALA A 10 11.78 -25.72 -1.00
CA ALA A 10 11.33 -25.24 -2.28
C ALA A 10 9.92 -24.65 -2.15
N ILE A 11 9.67 -23.53 -2.81
CA ILE A 11 8.39 -22.84 -2.78
C ILE A 11 7.55 -23.30 -3.97
N GLU A 12 6.42 -23.92 -3.67
CA GLU A 12 5.52 -24.58 -4.63
C GLU A 12 4.27 -23.74 -4.92
N ASP A 13 3.83 -22.89 -3.98
CA ASP A 13 2.59 -22.11 -4.09
C ASP A 13 2.72 -20.78 -3.31
N ILE A 14 1.69 -19.93 -3.40
CA ILE A 14 1.56 -18.69 -2.65
C ILE A 14 0.23 -18.65 -1.90
N GLY A 15 0.30 -18.33 -0.62
CA GLY A 15 -0.85 -18.18 0.26
C GLY A 15 -1.69 -16.93 -0.05
N VAL A 16 -2.84 -16.84 0.63
CA VAL A 16 -3.78 -15.70 0.50
C VAL A 16 -3.13 -14.38 0.89
N GLY A 17 -2.21 -14.38 1.85
CA GLY A 17 -1.49 -13.19 2.31
C GLY A 17 -0.20 -12.91 1.52
N GLY A 18 0.06 -13.65 0.43
CA GLY A 18 1.26 -13.48 -0.40
C GLY A 18 2.51 -14.21 0.14
N GLU A 19 2.35 -15.04 1.17
CA GLU A 19 3.45 -15.87 1.69
C GLU A 19 3.72 -17.03 0.72
N GLY A 20 4.99 -17.30 0.41
CA GLY A 20 5.40 -18.53 -0.26
C GLY A 20 5.04 -19.76 0.57
N ILE A 21 4.54 -20.80 -0.07
CA ILE A 21 4.18 -22.08 0.55
C ILE A 21 5.13 -23.16 0.02
N GLY A 22 5.76 -23.88 0.93
CA GLY A 22 6.56 -25.06 0.63
C GLY A 22 6.39 -26.11 1.71
N LYS A 23 6.90 -27.31 1.44
CA LYS A 23 6.82 -28.45 2.37
C LYS A 23 8.19 -29.02 2.67
N VAL A 24 8.41 -29.39 3.92
CA VAL A 24 9.58 -30.18 4.36
C VAL A 24 9.06 -31.39 5.10
N ASP A 25 9.33 -32.61 4.60
CA ASP A 25 8.85 -33.88 5.15
C ASP A 25 7.30 -33.88 5.38
N GLY A 26 6.55 -33.30 4.43
CA GLY A 26 5.09 -33.19 4.53
C GLY A 26 4.57 -32.06 5.43
N TYR A 27 5.46 -31.36 6.14
CA TYR A 27 5.09 -30.24 7.00
C TYR A 27 5.06 -28.92 6.21
N THR A 28 3.90 -28.26 6.17
CA THR A 28 3.69 -27.04 5.40
C THR A 28 4.27 -25.82 6.09
N LEU A 29 5.02 -25.00 5.35
CA LEU A 29 5.60 -23.75 5.82
C LEU A 29 5.09 -22.58 4.99
N PHE A 30 4.72 -21.50 5.68
CA PHE A 30 4.36 -20.19 5.11
C PHE A 30 5.54 -19.24 5.34
N ILE A 31 6.12 -18.72 4.24
CA ILE A 31 7.36 -17.94 4.25
C ILE A 31 7.13 -16.62 3.54
N LYS A 32 7.12 -15.53 4.31
CA LYS A 32 6.97 -14.19 3.74
C LYS A 32 8.17 -13.86 2.84
N ASP A 33 7.91 -13.11 1.76
CA ASP A 33 8.90 -12.63 0.77
C ASP A 33 9.56 -13.75 -0.09
N ALA A 34 9.09 -14.99 0.02
CA ALA A 34 9.44 -16.09 -0.88
C ALA A 34 8.39 -16.23 -1.99
N ILE A 35 8.80 -16.55 -3.21
CA ILE A 35 7.92 -16.72 -4.37
C ILE A 35 8.00 -18.12 -4.96
N ILE A 36 7.00 -18.52 -5.76
CA ILE A 36 6.99 -19.82 -6.45
C ILE A 36 8.27 -20.01 -7.24
N GLY A 37 8.89 -21.19 -7.08
CA GLY A 37 10.14 -21.59 -7.75
C GLY A 37 11.42 -21.20 -7.01
N ASP A 38 11.35 -20.43 -5.92
CA ASP A 38 12.51 -20.22 -5.06
C ASP A 38 12.86 -21.49 -4.29
N VAL A 39 14.16 -21.73 -4.07
CA VAL A 39 14.65 -22.58 -2.99
C VAL A 39 15.25 -21.68 -1.93
N VAL A 40 14.73 -21.74 -0.71
CA VAL A 40 15.08 -20.80 0.35
C VAL A 40 15.54 -21.51 1.62
N GLU A 41 16.46 -20.88 2.34
CA GLU A 41 16.72 -21.17 3.74
C GLU A 41 15.79 -20.31 4.61
N ALA A 42 15.04 -20.94 5.49
CA ALA A 42 14.05 -20.29 6.31
C ALA A 42 14.16 -20.71 7.79
N LYS A 43 13.97 -19.75 8.70
CA LYS A 43 13.95 -19.98 10.14
C LYS A 43 12.52 -20.04 10.65
N ILE A 44 12.15 -21.14 11.29
CA ILE A 44 10.82 -21.33 11.86
C ILE A 44 10.60 -20.34 13.01
N VAL A 45 9.60 -19.45 12.85
CA VAL A 45 9.22 -18.47 13.89
C VAL A 45 8.03 -18.94 14.72
N LYS A 46 7.16 -19.78 14.14
CA LYS A 46 5.99 -20.34 14.81
C LYS A 46 5.66 -21.70 14.24
N ALA A 47 5.71 -22.75 15.09
CA ALA A 47 5.29 -24.09 14.74
C ALA A 47 3.87 -24.37 15.27
N LYS A 48 3.05 -25.03 14.46
CA LYS A 48 1.72 -25.59 14.79
C LYS A 48 1.76 -27.09 14.52
N LYS A 49 0.68 -27.81 14.81
CA LYS A 49 0.64 -29.27 14.65
C LYS A 49 0.93 -29.72 13.21
N ASN A 50 0.33 -29.08 12.20
CA ASN A 50 0.37 -29.50 10.79
C ASN A 50 1.03 -28.50 9.86
N TYR A 51 1.38 -27.29 10.34
CA TYR A 51 2.00 -26.24 9.55
C TYR A 51 2.78 -25.26 10.43
N GLY A 52 3.60 -24.41 9.81
CA GLY A 52 4.34 -23.39 10.51
C GLY A 52 4.52 -22.11 9.69
N TYR A 53 4.98 -21.07 10.37
CA TYR A 53 5.43 -19.83 9.74
C TYR A 53 6.93 -19.72 9.90
N ALA A 54 7.60 -19.38 8.82
CA ALA A 54 9.05 -19.20 8.84
C ALA A 54 9.44 -17.84 8.25
N ARG A 55 10.59 -17.37 8.67
CA ARG A 55 11.21 -16.15 8.18
C ARG A 55 12.23 -16.52 7.11
N LEU A 56 12.15 -15.91 5.95
CA LEU A 56 13.17 -16.00 4.91
C LEU A 56 14.52 -15.51 5.45
N MET A 57 15.53 -16.35 5.43
CA MET A 57 16.90 -16.03 5.84
C MET A 57 17.77 -15.78 4.63
N ASN A 58 17.72 -16.69 3.64
CA ASN A 58 18.50 -16.61 2.41
C ASN A 58 17.72 -17.24 1.25
N ILE A 59 17.97 -16.77 0.04
CA ILE A 59 17.52 -17.39 -1.21
C ILE A 59 18.69 -18.22 -1.73
N VAL A 60 18.56 -19.53 -1.67
CA VAL A 60 19.59 -20.48 -2.11
C VAL A 60 19.62 -20.55 -3.63
N THR A 61 18.44 -20.69 -4.24
CA THR A 61 18.25 -20.65 -5.68
C THR A 61 17.06 -19.74 -5.97
N PRO A 62 17.27 -18.59 -6.63
CA PRO A 62 16.18 -17.71 -7.00
C PRO A 62 15.34 -18.34 -8.12
N SER A 63 14.03 -18.13 -8.05
CA SER A 63 13.10 -18.43 -9.13
C SER A 63 13.46 -17.62 -10.38
N GLU A 64 13.29 -18.18 -11.57
CA GLU A 64 13.36 -17.43 -12.83
C GLU A 64 12.34 -16.28 -12.90
N ASN A 65 11.23 -16.39 -12.17
CA ASN A 65 10.17 -15.40 -12.05
C ASN A 65 10.43 -14.34 -10.96
N ARG A 66 11.55 -14.40 -10.26
CA ARG A 66 11.94 -13.38 -9.30
C ARG A 66 12.50 -12.15 -10.02
N VAL A 67 12.09 -10.95 -9.58
CA VAL A 67 12.72 -9.71 -10.04
C VAL A 67 14.11 -9.57 -9.40
N GLU A 68 15.08 -9.07 -10.16
CA GLU A 68 16.42 -8.80 -9.62
C GLU A 68 16.38 -7.70 -8.56
N LYS A 69 15.61 -6.65 -8.82
CA LYS A 69 15.41 -5.51 -7.92
C LYS A 69 13.93 -5.11 -7.90
N PRO A 70 13.28 -5.16 -6.72
CA PRO A 70 11.92 -4.65 -6.58
C PRO A 70 11.83 -3.17 -6.94
N ALA A 71 10.71 -2.76 -7.57
CA ALA A 71 10.46 -1.36 -7.93
C ALA A 71 10.43 -0.44 -6.69
N CYS A 72 9.98 -0.96 -5.54
CA CYS A 72 9.99 -0.23 -4.28
C CYS A 72 11.03 -0.83 -3.32
N PRO A 73 12.04 -0.06 -2.88
CA PRO A 73 13.07 -0.55 -1.95
C PRO A 73 12.50 -0.92 -0.56
N MET A 74 11.28 -0.44 -0.25
CA MET A 74 10.59 -0.74 1.02
C MET A 74 9.67 -1.95 0.95
N ALA A 75 9.59 -2.68 -0.18
CA ALA A 75 8.62 -3.76 -0.42
C ALA A 75 8.55 -4.80 0.72
N ARG A 76 9.71 -5.24 1.23
CA ARG A 76 9.78 -6.23 2.33
C ARG A 76 9.42 -5.68 3.70
N ARG A 77 9.59 -4.38 3.92
CA ARG A 77 9.34 -3.72 5.20
C ARG A 77 7.93 -3.16 5.30
N CYS A 78 7.44 -2.62 4.19
CA CYS A 78 6.11 -2.04 4.06
C CYS A 78 5.04 -3.15 4.04
N GLY A 79 3.89 -2.93 4.68
CA GLY A 79 2.76 -3.85 4.65
C GLY A 79 1.87 -3.74 3.41
N GLY A 80 2.19 -2.86 2.47
CA GLY A 80 1.32 -2.54 1.32
C GLY A 80 1.39 -3.55 0.16
N CYS A 81 2.58 -4.11 -0.11
CA CYS A 81 2.81 -5.03 -1.23
C CYS A 81 3.21 -6.41 -0.72
N GLN A 82 2.64 -7.48 -1.29
CA GLN A 82 2.90 -8.86 -0.88
C GLN A 82 3.68 -9.66 -1.92
N ILE A 83 3.51 -9.38 -3.21
CA ILE A 83 4.07 -10.17 -4.33
C ILE A 83 4.92 -9.34 -5.29
N GLN A 84 5.45 -8.20 -4.86
CA GLN A 84 6.27 -7.31 -5.70
C GLN A 84 7.62 -7.93 -6.09
N GLU A 85 8.04 -8.99 -5.41
CA GLU A 85 9.24 -9.78 -5.72
C GLU A 85 9.08 -10.64 -6.98
N MET A 86 7.84 -10.78 -7.51
CA MET A 86 7.56 -11.54 -8.75
C MET A 86 7.55 -10.63 -9.95
N LYS A 87 8.06 -11.11 -11.10
CA LYS A 87 7.86 -10.50 -12.41
C LYS A 87 6.36 -10.38 -12.71
N TYR A 88 5.96 -9.32 -13.39
CA TYR A 88 4.52 -9.01 -13.55
C TYR A 88 3.75 -10.11 -14.28
N GLY A 89 4.33 -10.74 -15.32
CA GLY A 89 3.71 -11.89 -15.98
C GLY A 89 3.44 -13.07 -15.02
N ALA A 90 4.37 -13.33 -14.09
CA ALA A 90 4.19 -14.36 -13.07
C ALA A 90 3.11 -13.98 -12.03
N GLN A 91 2.98 -12.68 -11.70
CA GLN A 91 1.87 -12.19 -10.86
C GLN A 91 0.51 -12.43 -11.53
N LEU A 92 0.40 -12.19 -12.83
CA LEU A 92 -0.83 -12.44 -13.60
C LEU A 92 -1.17 -13.93 -13.62
N ALA A 93 -0.21 -14.78 -13.96
CA ALA A 93 -0.40 -16.24 -13.97
C ALA A 93 -0.82 -16.78 -12.58
N PHE A 94 -0.18 -16.29 -11.53
CA PHE A 94 -0.56 -16.64 -10.15
C PHE A 94 -2.01 -16.23 -9.83
N LYS A 95 -2.41 -15.00 -10.15
CA LYS A 95 -3.76 -14.49 -9.87
C LYS A 95 -4.82 -15.26 -10.65
N GLU A 96 -4.58 -15.55 -11.93
CA GLU A 96 -5.47 -16.35 -12.78
C GLU A 96 -5.61 -17.77 -12.24
N GLY A 97 -4.47 -18.44 -11.96
CA GLY A 97 -4.45 -19.76 -11.36
C GLY A 97 -5.16 -19.82 -9.99
N LYS A 98 -5.07 -18.74 -9.19
CA LYS A 98 -5.76 -18.65 -7.91
C LYS A 98 -7.29 -18.58 -8.07
N VAL A 99 -7.78 -17.80 -9.03
CA VAL A 99 -9.22 -17.70 -9.33
C VAL A 99 -9.72 -19.06 -9.82
N ARG A 100 -9.03 -19.65 -10.80
CA ARG A 100 -9.35 -20.96 -11.34
C ARG A 100 -9.42 -22.04 -10.25
N GLY A 101 -8.36 -22.16 -9.46
CA GLY A 101 -8.29 -23.15 -8.39
C GLY A 101 -9.34 -22.97 -7.29
N ASN A 102 -9.79 -21.74 -7.03
CA ASN A 102 -10.90 -21.49 -6.10
C ASN A 102 -12.24 -21.93 -6.70
N LEU A 103 -12.48 -21.64 -7.98
CA LEU A 103 -13.69 -22.09 -8.69
C LEU A 103 -13.77 -23.62 -8.77
N GLU A 104 -12.66 -24.29 -9.10
CA GLU A 104 -12.60 -25.76 -9.16
C GLU A 104 -12.78 -26.42 -7.79
N ARG A 105 -11.98 -25.99 -6.78
CA ARG A 105 -11.90 -26.71 -5.48
C ARG A 105 -12.92 -26.28 -4.45
N ILE A 106 -13.35 -25.01 -4.48
CA ILE A 106 -14.30 -24.47 -3.50
C ILE A 106 -15.67 -24.31 -4.14
N GLY A 107 -15.70 -23.81 -5.38
CA GLY A 107 -16.94 -23.63 -6.14
C GLY A 107 -17.44 -24.91 -6.81
N GLU A 108 -16.65 -25.99 -6.82
CA GLU A 108 -16.96 -27.28 -7.45
C GLU A 108 -17.37 -27.15 -8.93
N VAL A 109 -16.81 -26.12 -9.60
CA VAL A 109 -17.08 -25.87 -11.01
C VAL A 109 -16.26 -26.86 -11.86
N PRO A 110 -16.91 -27.62 -12.79
CA PRO A 110 -16.20 -28.56 -13.63
C PRO A 110 -15.11 -27.88 -14.49
N THR A 111 -13.94 -28.52 -14.59
CA THR A 111 -12.78 -28.03 -15.35
C THR A 111 -13.16 -27.74 -16.81
N GLU A 112 -13.95 -28.61 -17.45
CA GLU A 112 -14.40 -28.47 -18.85
C GLU A 112 -15.30 -27.23 -19.06
N LEU A 113 -16.01 -26.79 -18.02
CA LEU A 113 -16.77 -25.54 -18.05
C LEU A 113 -15.85 -24.33 -17.91
N LEU A 114 -14.89 -24.39 -17.00
CA LEU A 114 -13.91 -23.31 -16.82
C LEU A 114 -13.09 -23.09 -18.09
N ASP A 115 -12.66 -24.16 -18.75
CA ASP A 115 -11.91 -24.05 -20.03
C ASP A 115 -12.72 -23.36 -21.15
N LYS A 116 -14.03 -23.39 -21.06
CA LYS A 116 -14.93 -22.72 -22.04
C LYS A 116 -15.24 -21.28 -21.69
N VAL A 117 -15.32 -20.94 -20.39
CA VAL A 117 -15.85 -19.63 -19.95
C VAL A 117 -14.82 -18.69 -19.36
N MET A 118 -13.71 -19.22 -18.79
CA MET A 118 -12.65 -18.35 -18.27
C MET A 118 -11.94 -17.62 -19.43
N GLN A 119 -11.93 -16.31 -19.34
CA GLN A 119 -11.12 -15.47 -20.21
C GLN A 119 -9.74 -15.25 -19.60
N PRO A 120 -8.69 -15.02 -20.41
CA PRO A 120 -7.39 -14.64 -19.90
C PRO A 120 -7.47 -13.42 -18.98
N ILE A 121 -6.64 -13.39 -17.96
CA ILE A 121 -6.56 -12.24 -17.05
C ILE A 121 -6.18 -10.97 -17.81
N VAL A 122 -6.91 -9.88 -17.57
CA VAL A 122 -6.57 -8.57 -18.11
C VAL A 122 -5.45 -7.97 -17.27
N GLY A 123 -4.28 -7.79 -17.87
CA GLY A 123 -3.13 -7.13 -17.26
C GLY A 123 -3.12 -5.62 -17.50
N MET A 124 -2.32 -4.91 -16.71
CA MET A 124 -2.01 -3.51 -16.94
C MET A 124 -0.79 -3.39 -17.86
N GLU A 125 -0.76 -2.39 -18.72
CA GLU A 125 0.43 -2.04 -19.51
C GLU A 125 1.54 -1.52 -18.58
N GLU A 126 1.18 -0.60 -17.65
CA GLU A 126 2.06 -0.07 -16.63
C GLU A 126 1.57 -0.49 -15.22
N PRO A 127 2.15 -1.53 -14.60
CA PRO A 127 1.68 -2.06 -13.33
C PRO A 127 2.15 -1.25 -12.11
N PHE A 128 2.79 -0.09 -12.33
CA PHE A 128 3.22 0.86 -11.32
C PHE A 128 2.57 2.23 -11.56
N HIS A 129 2.64 3.10 -10.55
CA HIS A 129 2.11 4.48 -10.59
C HIS A 129 0.62 4.61 -10.98
N TYR A 130 -0.14 3.53 -10.86
CA TYR A 130 -1.57 3.47 -11.26
C TYR A 130 -2.54 3.96 -10.18
N ARG A 131 -2.10 4.01 -8.92
CA ARG A 131 -2.98 4.28 -7.79
C ARG A 131 -3.33 5.76 -7.72
N ASN A 132 -4.57 6.09 -8.01
CA ASN A 132 -5.10 7.47 -8.05
C ASN A 132 -5.49 8.03 -6.67
N LYS A 133 -5.47 7.22 -5.62
CA LYS A 133 -5.75 7.61 -4.23
C LYS A 133 -4.73 7.02 -3.29
N ALA A 134 -4.09 7.83 -2.50
CA ALA A 134 -3.20 7.38 -1.43
C ALA A 134 -3.49 8.14 -0.12
N GLN A 135 -3.42 7.43 1.01
CA GLN A 135 -3.55 7.97 2.35
C GLN A 135 -2.27 7.66 3.12
N PHE A 136 -1.54 8.69 3.48
CA PHE A 136 -0.25 8.58 4.12
C PHE A 136 -0.38 8.98 5.59
N PRO A 137 -0.12 8.08 6.55
CA PRO A 137 -0.01 8.46 7.96
C PRO A 137 1.17 9.40 8.17
N ILE A 138 1.00 10.34 9.08
CA ILE A 138 2.05 11.24 9.58
C ILE A 138 2.39 10.82 11.00
N GLY A 139 3.66 10.67 11.29
CA GLY A 139 4.15 10.32 12.61
C GLY A 139 5.52 10.90 12.89
N THR A 140 6.17 10.41 13.94
CA THR A 140 7.56 10.76 14.28
C THR A 140 8.41 9.51 14.35
N ASP A 141 9.68 9.62 13.96
CA ASP A 141 10.68 8.60 14.22
C ASP A 141 11.18 8.64 15.68
N LYS A 142 12.15 7.80 16.00
CA LYS A 142 12.73 7.72 17.35
C LYS A 142 13.53 8.95 17.73
N GLU A 143 14.04 9.66 16.77
CA GLU A 143 14.80 10.90 16.88
C GLU A 143 13.89 12.14 17.00
N GLY A 144 12.56 11.96 16.76
CA GLY A 144 11.58 13.04 16.82
C GLY A 144 11.34 13.76 15.50
N HIS A 145 11.95 13.32 14.39
CA HIS A 145 11.70 13.89 13.07
C HIS A 145 10.31 13.48 12.55
N ILE A 146 9.66 14.37 11.84
CA ILE A 146 8.37 14.08 11.23
C ILE A 146 8.58 13.16 10.02
N ILE A 147 7.87 12.04 10.01
CA ILE A 147 7.93 11.04 8.94
C ILE A 147 6.56 10.76 8.36
N THR A 148 6.54 10.29 7.11
CA THR A 148 5.36 9.77 6.43
C THR A 148 5.71 8.55 5.59
N GLY A 149 4.72 7.73 5.28
CA GLY A 149 4.90 6.51 4.49
C GLY A 149 3.72 5.57 4.66
N PHE A 150 4.00 4.30 4.90
CA PHE A 150 2.95 3.30 5.16
C PHE A 150 3.31 2.45 6.38
N TYR A 151 2.30 1.83 6.98
CA TYR A 151 2.53 0.96 8.14
C TYR A 151 3.25 -0.32 7.76
N ALA A 152 4.17 -0.75 8.61
CA ALA A 152 4.71 -2.11 8.55
C ALA A 152 3.58 -3.11 8.79
N GLY A 153 3.65 -4.26 8.14
CA GLY A 153 2.60 -5.27 8.21
C GLY A 153 2.23 -5.64 9.65
N ARG A 154 0.93 -5.59 9.96
CA ARG A 154 0.35 -5.91 11.28
C ARG A 154 0.82 -5.01 12.43
N THR A 155 1.27 -3.80 12.13
CA THR A 155 1.67 -2.81 13.13
C THR A 155 1.20 -1.41 12.74
N HIS A 156 1.33 -0.44 13.66
CA HIS A 156 1.16 0.99 13.39
C HIS A 156 2.50 1.73 13.25
N SER A 157 3.61 0.99 13.11
CA SER A 157 4.91 1.61 12.87
C SER A 157 5.02 2.07 11.43
N ILE A 158 5.26 3.35 11.22
CA ILE A 158 5.42 3.93 9.88
C ILE A 158 6.79 3.54 9.33
N ILE A 159 6.81 2.98 8.13
CA ILE A 159 8.00 2.81 7.30
C ILE A 159 8.12 4.07 6.45
N PRO A 160 9.14 4.92 6.69
CA PRO A 160 9.32 6.16 5.93
C PRO A 160 9.44 5.87 4.44
N ASN A 161 8.53 6.45 3.65
CA ASN A 161 8.53 6.31 2.20
C ASN A 161 7.65 7.37 1.56
N THR A 162 8.24 8.34 0.91
CA THR A 162 7.54 9.37 0.13
C THR A 162 7.37 8.96 -1.33
N ASP A 163 8.21 8.04 -1.83
CA ASP A 163 8.22 7.54 -3.20
C ASP A 163 7.67 6.10 -3.26
N CYS A 164 6.35 5.98 -3.27
CA CYS A 164 5.68 4.69 -3.40
C CYS A 164 5.50 4.32 -4.88
N ALA A 165 6.09 3.22 -5.31
CA ALA A 165 6.02 2.75 -6.70
C ALA A 165 4.59 2.46 -7.22
N LEU A 166 3.57 2.34 -6.35
CA LEU A 166 2.18 2.20 -6.77
C LEU A 166 1.46 3.52 -6.94
N GLY A 167 1.87 4.57 -6.21
CA GLY A 167 1.26 5.89 -6.25
C GLY A 167 1.78 6.72 -7.43
N VAL A 168 1.03 7.75 -7.81
CA VAL A 168 1.47 8.72 -8.83
C VAL A 168 2.75 9.44 -8.38
N ALA A 169 3.67 9.70 -9.30
CA ALA A 169 4.99 10.25 -8.99
C ALA A 169 4.94 11.61 -8.26
N VAL A 170 3.91 12.41 -8.51
CA VAL A 170 3.73 13.73 -7.88
C VAL A 170 3.53 13.63 -6.36
N ASN A 171 3.14 12.46 -5.83
CA ASN A 171 2.97 12.25 -4.38
C ASN A 171 4.24 12.58 -3.60
N GLN A 172 5.40 12.20 -4.12
CA GLN A 172 6.68 12.47 -3.46
C GLN A 172 6.86 13.97 -3.20
N LYS A 173 6.72 14.77 -4.24
CA LYS A 173 6.86 16.24 -4.15
C LYS A 173 5.86 16.87 -3.17
N ILE A 174 4.61 16.39 -3.19
CA ILE A 174 3.56 16.88 -2.28
C ILE A 174 3.93 16.56 -0.83
N LEU A 175 4.34 15.32 -0.55
CA LEU A 175 4.70 14.87 0.79
C LEU A 175 5.93 15.61 1.33
N GLU A 176 6.96 15.79 0.52
CA GLU A 176 8.15 16.58 0.89
C GLU A 176 7.79 18.03 1.26
N ILE A 177 6.92 18.68 0.48
CA ILE A 177 6.43 20.03 0.79
C ILE A 177 5.71 20.05 2.14
N ILE A 178 4.85 19.05 2.41
CA ILE A 178 4.08 18.98 3.65
C ILE A 178 5.01 18.72 4.86
N LEU A 179 5.96 17.80 4.75
CA LEU A 179 6.92 17.52 5.82
C LEU A 179 7.75 18.75 6.17
N HIS A 180 8.34 19.41 5.18
CA HIS A 180 9.08 20.67 5.39
C HIS A 180 8.22 21.80 5.94
N PHE A 181 6.93 21.88 5.50
CA PHE A 181 6.01 22.86 6.06
C PHE A 181 5.77 22.60 7.55
N MET A 182 5.55 21.34 7.93
CA MET A 182 5.30 20.98 9.33
C MET A 182 6.52 21.26 10.20
N GLU A 183 7.72 20.88 9.76
CA GLU A 183 8.98 21.15 10.49
C GLU A 183 9.23 22.64 10.67
N ASN A 184 9.16 23.41 9.57
CA ASN A 184 9.45 24.86 9.60
C ASN A 184 8.44 25.70 10.40
N ASN A 185 7.23 25.20 10.63
CA ASN A 185 6.20 25.90 11.40
C ASN A 185 5.87 25.20 12.73
N HIS A 186 6.71 24.24 13.16
CA HIS A 186 6.55 23.51 14.42
C HIS A 186 5.17 22.85 14.58
N ILE A 187 4.64 22.29 13.49
CA ILE A 187 3.35 21.60 13.47
C ILE A 187 3.58 20.14 13.84
N SER A 188 2.93 19.67 14.90
CA SER A 188 3.12 18.32 15.42
C SER A 188 2.45 17.24 14.57
N ALA A 189 3.11 16.10 14.42
CA ALA A 189 2.47 14.86 13.99
C ALA A 189 1.55 14.33 15.10
N TYR A 190 0.48 13.64 14.70
CA TYR A 190 -0.41 12.99 15.67
C TYR A 190 0.18 11.65 16.15
N ASP A 191 0.22 11.49 17.46
CA ASP A 191 0.59 10.26 18.13
C ASP A 191 -0.68 9.48 18.47
N GLU A 192 -0.87 8.32 17.83
CA GLU A 192 -2.08 7.50 18.00
C GLU A 192 -2.19 6.87 19.39
N GLU A 193 -1.08 6.61 20.08
CA GLU A 193 -1.07 6.03 21.43
C GLU A 193 -1.44 7.08 22.49
N LYS A 194 -0.86 8.27 22.37
CA LYS A 194 -1.10 9.37 23.31
C LYS A 194 -2.31 10.24 22.96
N HIS A 195 -2.86 10.07 21.74
CA HIS A 195 -3.93 10.90 21.19
C HIS A 195 -3.62 12.42 21.22
N LYS A 196 -2.38 12.75 20.92
CA LYS A 196 -1.87 14.14 20.92
C LYS A 196 -1.18 14.45 19.60
N GLY A 197 -1.11 15.74 19.28
CA GLY A 197 -0.56 16.23 18.03
C GLY A 197 -1.65 16.61 17.04
N LEU A 198 -1.28 17.24 15.92
CA LEU A 198 -2.22 17.88 15.02
C LEU A 198 -2.47 17.07 13.74
N VAL A 199 -1.44 16.83 12.92
CA VAL A 199 -1.61 16.21 11.59
C VAL A 199 -1.54 14.69 11.70
N ARG A 200 -2.63 14.03 11.28
CA ARG A 200 -2.79 12.57 11.35
C ARG A 200 -2.41 11.89 10.04
N HIS A 201 -2.97 12.36 8.93
CA HIS A 201 -2.78 11.77 7.62
C HIS A 201 -2.78 12.83 6.53
N VAL A 202 -2.23 12.48 5.38
CA VAL A 202 -2.37 13.20 4.11
C VAL A 202 -3.09 12.28 3.13
N LEU A 203 -4.22 12.74 2.60
CA LEU A 203 -4.91 12.13 1.47
C LEU A 203 -4.50 12.87 0.21
N ILE A 204 -4.02 12.14 -0.80
CA ILE A 204 -3.75 12.67 -2.14
C ILE A 204 -4.63 11.92 -3.14
N ARG A 205 -5.25 12.65 -4.05
CA ARG A 205 -6.00 12.11 -5.17
C ARG A 205 -5.53 12.74 -6.47
N TYR A 206 -5.57 11.95 -7.53
CA TYR A 206 -5.17 12.35 -8.87
C TYR A 206 -6.21 11.89 -9.90
N GLY A 207 -6.62 12.78 -10.79
CA GLY A 207 -7.48 12.48 -11.93
C GLY A 207 -6.62 12.16 -13.16
N PHE A 208 -6.59 10.91 -13.60
CA PHE A 208 -5.74 10.47 -14.70
C PHE A 208 -6.10 11.05 -16.07
N LYS A 209 -7.33 11.48 -16.25
CA LYS A 209 -7.79 12.10 -17.53
C LYS A 209 -7.74 13.63 -17.51
N THR A 210 -7.65 14.22 -16.33
CA THR A 210 -7.73 15.67 -16.16
C THR A 210 -6.44 16.27 -15.60
N ASP A 211 -5.54 15.43 -15.07
CA ASP A 211 -4.37 15.84 -14.30
C ASP A 211 -4.70 16.67 -13.05
N GLU A 212 -5.97 16.67 -12.62
CA GLU A 212 -6.38 17.38 -11.42
C GLU A 212 -5.89 16.70 -10.15
N LEU A 213 -5.35 17.51 -9.23
CA LEU A 213 -4.82 17.10 -7.95
C LEU A 213 -5.65 17.60 -6.77
N MET A 214 -5.85 16.72 -5.82
CA MET A 214 -6.41 17.04 -4.51
C MET A 214 -5.45 16.65 -3.39
N VAL A 215 -5.27 17.55 -2.44
CA VAL A 215 -4.57 17.29 -1.17
C VAL A 215 -5.53 17.59 -0.02
N CYS A 216 -5.72 16.62 0.88
CA CYS A 216 -6.50 16.81 2.09
C CYS A 216 -5.67 16.38 3.31
N LEU A 217 -5.39 17.31 4.23
CA LEU A 217 -4.75 16.99 5.49
C LEU A 217 -5.80 16.60 6.53
N VAL A 218 -5.65 15.44 7.14
CA VAL A 218 -6.50 15.01 8.25
C VAL A 218 -5.88 15.51 9.55
N ILE A 219 -6.63 16.30 10.30
CA ILE A 219 -6.11 16.96 11.49
C ILE A 219 -6.94 16.68 12.75
N ASN A 220 -6.27 16.56 13.88
CA ASN A 220 -6.85 16.48 15.22
C ASN A 220 -7.02 17.91 15.80
N GLY A 221 -7.77 18.74 15.11
CA GLY A 221 -7.96 20.15 15.48
C GLY A 221 -8.95 20.83 14.54
N GLU A 222 -9.28 22.10 14.82
CA GLU A 222 -10.24 22.88 14.02
C GLU A 222 -9.60 23.64 12.86
N LYS A 223 -8.31 23.94 12.98
CA LYS A 223 -7.56 24.76 12.02
C LYS A 223 -6.14 24.24 11.86
N LEU A 224 -5.59 24.42 10.68
CA LEU A 224 -4.17 24.21 10.39
C LEU A 224 -3.45 25.56 10.57
N PRO A 225 -2.54 25.71 11.54
CA PRO A 225 -1.77 26.95 11.68
C PRO A 225 -0.94 27.19 10.40
N HIS A 226 -0.80 28.45 10.01
CA HIS A 226 0.00 28.85 8.83
C HIS A 226 -0.41 28.18 7.52
N ALA A 227 -1.71 27.81 7.38
CA ALA A 227 -2.23 27.12 6.20
C ALA A 227 -1.94 27.85 4.89
N GLU A 228 -1.92 29.18 4.90
CA GLU A 228 -1.58 30.04 3.77
C GLU A 228 -0.18 29.73 3.19
N LYS A 229 0.80 29.45 4.04
CA LYS A 229 2.17 29.11 3.59
C LYS A 229 2.22 27.73 2.90
N LEU A 230 1.39 26.78 3.34
CA LEU A 230 1.27 25.49 2.69
C LEU A 230 0.56 25.61 1.34
N VAL A 231 -0.55 26.35 1.31
CA VAL A 231 -1.31 26.64 0.10
C VAL A 231 -0.41 27.27 -0.97
N ASP A 232 0.36 28.31 -0.62
CA ASP A 232 1.28 29.01 -1.54
C ASP A 232 2.33 28.06 -2.17
N LYS A 233 2.74 27.01 -1.45
CA LYS A 233 3.68 26.02 -1.98
C LYS A 233 2.98 24.98 -2.85
N LEU A 234 1.84 24.45 -2.40
CA LEU A 234 1.11 23.40 -3.11
C LEU A 234 0.49 23.91 -4.42
N CYS A 235 -0.02 25.15 -4.47
CA CYS A 235 -0.58 25.75 -5.69
C CYS A 235 0.41 25.86 -6.85
N LYS A 236 1.73 25.79 -6.59
CA LYS A 236 2.78 25.79 -7.63
C LYS A 236 2.95 24.42 -8.31
N ILE A 237 2.27 23.39 -7.81
CA ILE A 237 2.25 22.08 -8.45
C ILE A 237 1.21 22.11 -9.58
N SER A 238 1.65 21.72 -10.78
CA SER A 238 0.72 21.63 -11.92
C SER A 238 -0.43 20.67 -11.61
N GLY A 239 -1.64 21.04 -12.01
CA GLY A 239 -2.85 20.28 -11.77
C GLY A 239 -3.46 20.44 -10.37
N MET A 240 -2.84 21.20 -9.44
CA MET A 240 -3.42 21.42 -8.12
C MET A 240 -4.78 22.12 -8.24
N THR A 241 -5.83 21.44 -7.79
CA THR A 241 -7.23 21.89 -7.95
C THR A 241 -7.94 22.04 -6.60
N SER A 242 -7.57 21.22 -5.62
CA SER A 242 -8.26 21.17 -4.33
C SER A 242 -7.26 21.01 -3.18
N ILE A 243 -7.29 21.94 -2.21
CA ILE A 243 -6.56 21.81 -0.95
C ILE A 243 -7.57 21.99 0.19
N THR A 244 -7.69 20.94 1.02
CA THR A 244 -8.67 20.85 2.09
C THR A 244 -8.07 20.35 3.38
N ILE A 245 -8.77 20.50 4.49
CA ILE A 245 -8.54 19.77 5.73
C ILE A 245 -9.77 18.96 6.10
N SER A 246 -9.54 17.79 6.67
CA SER A 246 -10.56 16.94 7.29
C SER A 246 -10.37 16.98 8.80
N VAL A 247 -11.38 17.43 9.53
CA VAL A 247 -11.35 17.50 10.99
C VAL A 247 -11.71 16.15 11.57
N ASN A 248 -10.74 15.48 12.19
CA ASN A 248 -10.94 14.20 12.85
C ASN A 248 -10.31 14.18 14.26
N LYS A 249 -11.13 14.43 15.27
CA LYS A 249 -10.75 14.40 16.69
C LYS A 249 -11.07 13.03 17.35
N ALA A 250 -11.68 12.11 16.61
CA ALA A 250 -12.09 10.82 17.15
C ALA A 250 -10.86 9.94 17.44
N LYS A 251 -10.92 9.24 18.55
CA LYS A 251 -9.88 8.27 18.98
C LYS A 251 -10.22 6.88 18.40
N THR A 252 -10.36 6.81 17.09
CA THR A 252 -10.73 5.59 16.36
C THR A 252 -9.79 5.38 15.17
N ASN A 253 -9.86 4.19 14.55
CA ASN A 253 -9.11 3.86 13.35
C ASN A 253 -9.67 4.49 12.06
N VAL A 254 -10.77 5.25 12.16
CA VAL A 254 -11.32 5.98 11.02
C VAL A 254 -10.39 7.13 10.67
N ILE A 255 -9.91 7.16 9.44
CA ILE A 255 -8.92 8.16 8.99
C ILE A 255 -9.60 9.52 8.76
N MET A 256 -10.65 9.54 7.94
CA MET A 256 -11.32 10.80 7.57
C MET A 256 -12.37 11.21 8.61
N GLY A 257 -12.39 12.49 8.95
CA GLY A 257 -13.50 13.07 9.70
C GLY A 257 -14.67 13.43 8.79
N ASN A 258 -15.80 13.76 9.38
CA ASN A 258 -17.02 14.13 8.63
C ASN A 258 -17.03 15.61 8.19
N GLU A 259 -16.22 16.47 8.82
CA GLU A 259 -16.14 17.88 8.51
C GLU A 259 -14.95 18.13 7.58
N ILE A 260 -15.23 18.64 6.38
CA ILE A 260 -14.21 19.03 5.39
C ILE A 260 -14.23 20.56 5.26
N LYS A 261 -13.09 21.21 5.44
CA LYS A 261 -12.93 22.66 5.27
C LYS A 261 -12.03 22.92 4.07
N LEU A 262 -12.50 23.77 3.17
CA LEU A 262 -11.72 24.22 2.02
C LEU A 262 -10.65 25.22 2.47
N LEU A 263 -9.41 24.99 2.04
CA LEU A 263 -8.32 25.96 2.20
C LEU A 263 -8.09 26.75 0.90
N TRP A 264 -8.19 26.05 -0.24
CA TRP A 264 -7.98 26.68 -1.55
C TRP A 264 -8.59 25.84 -2.68
N GLY A 265 -8.99 26.51 -3.77
CA GLY A 265 -9.48 25.87 -4.98
C GLY A 265 -10.91 25.36 -4.85
N GLN A 266 -11.15 24.14 -5.27
CA GLN A 266 -12.47 23.49 -5.28
C GLN A 266 -12.58 22.44 -4.17
N THR A 267 -13.82 22.06 -3.80
CA THR A 267 -14.08 21.00 -2.83
C THR A 267 -14.00 19.60 -3.42
N TYR A 268 -13.72 19.48 -4.71
CA TYR A 268 -13.62 18.22 -5.46
C TYR A 268 -12.60 18.36 -6.59
N ILE A 269 -12.19 17.23 -7.12
CA ILE A 269 -11.52 17.11 -8.43
C ILE A 269 -12.45 16.38 -9.40
N THR A 270 -12.14 16.48 -10.68
CA THR A 270 -12.90 15.83 -11.75
C THR A 270 -12.04 14.74 -12.39
N ASP A 271 -12.68 13.64 -12.78
CA ASP A 271 -12.05 12.64 -13.65
C ASP A 271 -13.11 12.00 -14.56
N TYR A 272 -12.69 11.13 -15.49
CA TYR A 272 -13.56 10.49 -16.47
C TYR A 272 -13.34 8.99 -16.54
N ILE A 273 -14.41 8.23 -16.70
CA ILE A 273 -14.39 6.84 -17.16
C ILE A 273 -15.16 6.81 -18.48
N GLY A 274 -14.45 6.59 -19.59
CA GLY A 274 -15.01 6.82 -20.93
C GLY A 274 -15.50 8.26 -21.05
N ASN A 275 -16.79 8.43 -21.38
CA ASN A 275 -17.45 9.74 -21.51
C ASN A 275 -18.17 10.21 -20.23
N VAL A 276 -18.13 9.40 -19.17
CA VAL A 276 -18.82 9.76 -17.92
C VAL A 276 -17.90 10.58 -17.02
N LYS A 277 -18.35 11.78 -16.67
CA LYS A 277 -17.65 12.71 -15.78
C LYS A 277 -17.98 12.43 -14.32
N TYR A 278 -16.95 12.37 -13.48
CA TYR A 278 -17.07 12.20 -12.03
C TYR A 278 -16.57 13.43 -11.30
N GLN A 279 -17.28 13.83 -10.25
CA GLN A 279 -16.78 14.75 -9.23
C GLN A 279 -16.37 13.94 -8.00
N ILE A 280 -15.14 14.09 -7.58
CA ILE A 280 -14.52 13.28 -6.54
C ILE A 280 -14.15 14.20 -5.37
N SER A 281 -14.88 14.10 -4.26
CA SER A 281 -14.58 14.81 -3.02
C SER A 281 -13.54 14.05 -2.17
N PRO A 282 -12.99 14.63 -1.09
CA PRO A 282 -12.13 13.90 -0.15
C PRO A 282 -12.77 12.63 0.40
N LEU A 283 -14.09 12.64 0.63
CA LEU A 283 -14.85 11.53 1.21
C LEU A 283 -15.35 10.50 0.18
N SER A 284 -15.27 10.80 -1.12
CA SER A 284 -15.73 9.88 -2.16
C SER A 284 -15.00 8.54 -2.10
N PHE A 285 -15.73 7.44 -2.27
CA PHE A 285 -15.13 6.14 -2.54
C PHE A 285 -14.88 6.02 -4.04
N TYR A 286 -13.66 6.33 -4.47
CA TYR A 286 -13.20 6.20 -5.84
C TYR A 286 -11.73 5.79 -5.84
N GLN A 287 -11.45 4.65 -6.44
CA GLN A 287 -10.10 4.10 -6.56
C GLN A 287 -10.07 3.14 -7.76
N VAL A 288 -9.09 3.25 -8.62
CA VAL A 288 -8.81 2.34 -9.75
C VAL A 288 -7.55 1.55 -9.46
#